data_0f0bd733b7c44f7e81f8cd3852f1cc33
#
_entry.id   0f0bd733b7c44f7e81f8cd3852f1cc33
#
_cell.length_a   1.000
_cell.length_b   1.000
_cell.length_c   1.000
_cell.angle_alpha   90.00
_cell.angle_beta   90.00
_cell.angle_gamma   90.00
#
_symmetry.space_group_name_H-M   'P 1'
#
loop_
_entity.id
_entity.type
_entity.pdbx_description
1 polymer ?
#
loop_
_entity_poly.entity_id
_entity_poly.type
_entity_poly.pdbx_seq_one_letter_code
_entity_poly.pdbx_strand_id
1 'polypeptide(L)'
;MYIRILKLEETAGDSVFLWGARQTGKSTLLETLFPSVRRYDLLKSEEFERFFRNPALLREELENINPSNLVIIDEIQKIPQLLDEVHWLMSNRNIRFVLCGSSARKLIRCSANLLGGRALRSIMYPLVSAEIPNFDLNKAIHNGMLPRHYMVQNPQRRLQAYIGDYLNEEIRAEALSRNLLSFTRFMEIAAQCNGEMIVYKNIAQDCGVSANTVKEYFLILEQTMIGYLIPGFTATAKRKAISAPKFYYFDVGIVNYLLKRSNMAQGTETFGHAFEHLLIQEIIAYIGYNYSDEKLTYWRTSSGYEVSCIIGNGRIAIEFKSCDEVKSRHTKGLKAFQEEYPQARLIVVSMDKYKRVMSDVEIFPAMEFLSELWDRKII
;
A
#
# COMPACT_ATOMS: atom_id res chain seq x y z
N MET A 1 -16.34 13.26 6.86
CA MET A 1 -15.31 12.37 7.43
C MET A 1 -15.54 10.97 6.85
N TYR A 2 -14.50 10.25 6.43
CA TYR A 2 -14.67 8.89 5.90
C TYR A 2 -14.67 7.87 7.06
N ILE A 3 -15.61 6.93 7.01
CA ILE A 3 -15.63 5.78 7.91
C ILE A 3 -14.62 4.77 7.36
N ARG A 4 -13.60 4.43 8.15
CA ARG A 4 -12.55 3.51 7.73
C ARG A 4 -12.95 2.07 8.01
N ILE A 5 -12.59 1.16 7.10
CA ILE A 5 -12.84 -0.29 7.25
C ILE A 5 -11.90 -0.90 8.28
N LEU A 6 -10.69 -0.35 8.42
CA LEU A 6 -9.70 -0.84 9.40
C LEU A 6 -10.27 -0.76 10.83
N LYS A 7 -10.41 -1.93 11.46
CA LYS A 7 -10.95 -2.08 12.81
C LYS A 7 -9.83 -2.34 13.80
N LEU A 8 -9.38 -1.31 14.50
CA LEU A 8 -8.40 -1.46 15.59
C LEU A 8 -9.04 -1.92 16.90
N GLU A 9 -10.36 -1.79 17.04
CA GLU A 9 -11.13 -2.19 18.24
C GLU A 9 -11.15 -3.70 18.40
N GLU A 10 -11.13 -4.46 17.31
CA GLU A 10 -11.09 -5.93 17.34
C GLU A 10 -9.77 -6.47 17.92
N THR A 11 -8.74 -5.63 18.00
CA THR A 11 -7.46 -5.94 18.64
C THR A 11 -7.47 -5.59 20.13
N ALA A 12 -8.65 -5.47 20.74
CA ALA A 12 -8.87 -4.88 22.07
C ALA A 12 -8.08 -5.51 23.25
N GLY A 13 -7.44 -6.64 23.04
CA GLY A 13 -6.56 -7.30 24.02
C GLY A 13 -5.07 -7.06 23.82
N ASP A 14 -4.65 -6.59 22.65
CA ASP A 14 -3.25 -6.55 22.24
C ASP A 14 -2.72 -5.14 21.99
N SER A 15 -1.41 -4.98 22.01
CA SER A 15 -0.76 -3.78 21.46
C SER A 15 -0.69 -3.87 19.95
N VAL A 16 -0.73 -2.72 19.27
CA VAL A 16 -0.78 -2.64 17.82
C VAL A 16 0.25 -1.63 17.29
N PHE A 17 0.98 -2.04 16.26
CA PHE A 17 1.66 -1.11 15.37
C PHE A 17 0.71 -0.70 14.24
N LEU A 18 0.38 0.58 14.14
CA LEU A 18 -0.39 1.16 13.05
C LEU A 18 0.54 1.88 12.07
N TRP A 19 0.87 1.22 10.99
CA TRP A 19 1.70 1.76 9.92
C TRP A 19 0.86 2.31 8.77
N GLY A 20 1.46 3.11 7.91
CA GLY A 20 0.83 3.60 6.69
C GLY A 20 1.47 4.90 6.23
N ALA A 21 1.47 5.16 4.93
CA ALA A 21 1.98 6.39 4.36
C ALA A 21 1.36 7.63 5.03
N ARG A 22 2.04 8.77 4.99
CA ARG A 22 1.46 10.02 5.51
C ARG A 22 0.17 10.37 4.77
N GLN A 23 -0.71 11.10 5.42
CA GLN A 23 -2.01 11.55 4.91
C GLN A 23 -3.00 10.42 4.59
N THR A 24 -2.74 9.16 4.94
CA THR A 24 -3.75 8.08 4.86
C THR A 24 -4.84 8.23 5.91
N GLY A 25 -4.65 9.06 6.94
CA GLY A 25 -5.66 9.39 7.96
C GLY A 25 -5.47 8.66 9.29
N LYS A 26 -4.28 8.14 9.59
CA LYS A 26 -3.98 7.42 10.85
C LYS A 26 -4.36 8.19 12.11
N SER A 27 -3.86 9.42 12.25
CA SER A 27 -4.14 10.26 13.42
C SER A 27 -5.61 10.57 13.57
N THR A 28 -6.32 10.82 12.46
CA THR A 28 -7.78 11.04 12.44
C THR A 28 -8.54 9.77 12.89
N LEU A 29 -8.10 8.58 12.43
CA LEU A 29 -8.69 7.32 12.88
C LEU A 29 -8.52 7.15 14.39
N LEU A 30 -7.31 7.37 14.91
CA LEU A 30 -7.02 7.23 16.34
C LEU A 30 -7.79 8.23 17.19
N GLU A 31 -7.96 9.47 16.74
CA GLU A 31 -8.79 10.49 17.40
C GLU A 31 -10.27 10.11 17.43
N THR A 32 -10.75 9.47 16.38
CA THR A 32 -12.15 9.04 16.29
C THR A 32 -12.44 7.81 17.18
N LEU A 33 -11.56 6.81 17.13
CA LEU A 33 -11.75 5.57 17.87
C LEU A 33 -11.44 5.72 19.36
N PHE A 34 -10.46 6.55 19.69
CA PHE A 34 -9.91 6.66 21.04
C PHE A 34 -9.81 8.11 21.53
N PRO A 35 -10.94 8.85 21.61
CA PRO A 35 -10.93 10.30 21.89
C PRO A 35 -10.43 10.64 23.30
N SER A 36 -10.56 9.73 24.28
CA SER A 36 -10.17 9.94 25.67
C SER A 36 -8.91 9.19 26.09
N VAL A 37 -8.23 8.53 25.16
CA VAL A 37 -7.03 7.76 25.44
C VAL A 37 -5.81 8.67 25.53
N ARG A 38 -4.93 8.41 26.53
CA ARG A 38 -3.67 9.14 26.69
C ARG A 38 -2.82 8.98 25.45
N ARG A 39 -2.38 10.12 24.87
CA ARG A 39 -1.62 10.17 23.62
C ARG A 39 -0.36 10.99 23.78
N TYR A 40 0.73 10.46 23.29
CA TYR A 40 2.01 11.12 23.14
C TYR A 40 2.25 11.37 21.64
N ASP A 41 2.33 12.64 21.26
CA ASP A 41 2.55 13.08 19.88
C ASP A 41 3.99 13.55 19.73
N LEU A 42 4.84 12.70 19.19
CA LEU A 42 6.26 12.97 18.99
C LEU A 42 6.55 13.98 17.85
N LEU A 43 5.50 14.56 17.21
CA LEU A 43 5.68 15.74 16.35
C LEU A 43 5.81 17.01 17.17
N LYS A 44 5.29 17.04 18.39
CA LYS A 44 5.48 18.17 19.30
C LYS A 44 6.91 18.20 19.78
N SER A 45 7.58 19.34 19.60
CA SER A 45 9.01 19.48 19.93
C SER A 45 9.30 19.23 21.40
N GLU A 46 8.43 19.68 22.29
CA GLU A 46 8.55 19.48 23.74
C GLU A 46 8.43 17.99 24.12
N GLU A 47 7.51 17.25 23.51
CA GLU A 47 7.37 15.81 23.74
C GLU A 47 8.58 15.05 23.17
N PHE A 48 9.00 15.41 21.95
CA PHE A 48 10.17 14.82 21.32
C PHE A 48 11.43 15.04 22.17
N GLU A 49 11.74 16.29 22.56
CA GLU A 49 12.98 16.62 23.29
C GLU A 49 13.06 15.93 24.64
N ARG A 50 11.97 15.90 25.42
CA ARG A 50 11.98 15.30 26.75
C ARG A 50 12.16 13.79 26.70
N PHE A 51 11.48 13.08 25.79
CA PHE A 51 11.64 11.64 25.64
C PHE A 51 12.94 11.24 24.92
N PHE A 52 13.44 12.10 24.04
CA PHE A 52 14.73 11.87 23.41
C PHE A 52 15.89 11.97 24.41
N ARG A 53 15.81 12.92 25.36
CA ARG A 53 16.79 13.07 26.44
C ARG A 53 16.67 11.98 27.50
N ASN A 54 15.48 11.59 27.86
CA ASN A 54 15.24 10.59 28.90
C ASN A 54 14.02 9.71 28.55
N PRO A 55 14.21 8.60 27.83
CA PRO A 55 13.13 7.65 27.50
C PRO A 55 12.41 7.07 28.72
N ALA A 56 13.10 6.94 29.87
CA ALA A 56 12.54 6.40 31.11
C ALA A 56 11.36 7.23 31.66
N LEU A 57 11.24 8.50 31.27
CA LEU A 57 10.08 9.33 31.63
C LEU A 57 8.75 8.69 31.20
N LEU A 58 8.74 7.93 30.08
CA LEU A 58 7.53 7.21 29.66
C LEU A 58 7.08 6.22 30.73
N ARG A 59 8.01 5.46 31.30
CA ARG A 59 7.73 4.52 32.37
C ARG A 59 7.29 5.23 33.65
N GLU A 60 8.00 6.28 34.06
CA GLU A 60 7.67 7.05 35.27
C GLU A 60 6.25 7.64 35.20
N GLU A 61 5.86 8.20 34.05
CA GLU A 61 4.53 8.79 33.86
C GLU A 61 3.40 7.76 33.79
N LEU A 62 3.71 6.54 33.33
CA LEU A 62 2.74 5.46 33.22
C LEU A 62 2.75 4.52 34.44
N GLU A 63 3.61 4.77 35.44
CA GLU A 63 3.73 3.90 36.62
C GLU A 63 2.43 3.76 37.41
N ASN A 64 1.64 4.82 37.50
CA ASN A 64 0.38 4.87 38.26
C ASN A 64 -0.88 4.70 37.37
N ILE A 65 -0.72 4.37 36.11
CA ILE A 65 -1.86 4.09 35.23
C ILE A 65 -2.39 2.69 35.52
N ASN A 66 -3.72 2.57 35.49
CA ASN A 66 -4.38 1.26 35.68
C ASN A 66 -3.87 0.23 34.65
N PRO A 67 -3.55 -0.99 35.08
CA PRO A 67 -3.27 -2.10 34.16
C PRO A 67 -4.39 -2.23 33.13
N SER A 68 -4.05 -2.60 31.91
CA SER A 68 -4.97 -2.71 30.77
C SER A 68 -5.43 -1.40 30.13
N ASN A 69 -4.96 -0.25 30.58
CA ASN A 69 -5.20 1.00 29.86
C ASN A 69 -4.47 1.01 28.52
N LEU A 70 -5.12 1.59 27.53
CA LEU A 70 -4.52 1.84 26.22
C LEU A 70 -3.76 3.17 26.25
N VAL A 71 -2.59 3.20 25.63
CA VAL A 71 -1.77 4.39 25.42
C VAL A 71 -1.40 4.51 23.94
N ILE A 72 -1.49 5.70 23.38
CA ILE A 72 -1.13 5.96 21.99
C ILE A 72 0.20 6.71 21.94
N ILE A 73 1.14 6.22 21.12
CA ILE A 73 2.37 6.95 20.79
C ILE A 73 2.39 7.17 19.29
N ASP A 74 2.28 8.45 18.90
CA ASP A 74 2.28 8.82 17.47
C ASP A 74 3.71 9.19 17.01
N GLU A 75 4.06 8.77 15.79
CA GLU A 75 5.38 8.92 15.15
C GLU A 75 6.52 8.24 15.96
N ILE A 76 6.26 7.04 16.49
CA ILE A 76 7.19 6.26 17.34
C ILE A 76 8.58 6.08 16.71
N GLN A 77 8.69 6.06 15.36
CA GLN A 77 9.97 5.94 14.66
C GLN A 77 10.91 7.13 14.87
N LYS A 78 10.41 8.24 15.44
CA LYS A 78 11.29 9.39 15.77
C LYS A 78 12.20 9.10 16.96
N ILE A 79 11.75 8.27 17.91
CA ILE A 79 12.52 7.88 19.11
C ILE A 79 12.43 6.36 19.29
N PRO A 80 13.25 5.58 18.54
CA PRO A 80 13.23 4.10 18.62
C PRO A 80 13.48 3.54 20.03
N GLN A 81 14.24 4.27 20.86
CA GLN A 81 14.57 3.87 22.22
C GLN A 81 13.34 3.76 23.15
N LEU A 82 12.23 4.42 22.81
CA LEU A 82 10.99 4.27 23.56
C LEU A 82 10.40 2.85 23.47
N LEU A 83 10.79 2.07 22.47
CA LEU A 83 10.31 0.69 22.35
C LEU A 83 10.79 -0.21 23.51
N ASP A 84 11.93 0.07 24.10
CA ASP A 84 12.42 -0.67 25.26
C ASP A 84 11.53 -0.39 26.48
N GLU A 85 11.16 0.87 26.71
CA GLU A 85 10.25 1.27 27.77
C GLU A 85 8.82 0.72 27.54
N VAL A 86 8.35 0.78 26.30
CA VAL A 86 7.06 0.17 25.90
C VAL A 86 7.07 -1.33 26.19
N HIS A 87 8.13 -2.03 25.79
CA HIS A 87 8.27 -3.47 26.03
C HIS A 87 8.25 -3.80 27.53
N TRP A 88 8.96 -3.03 28.36
CA TRP A 88 8.98 -3.20 29.81
C TRP A 88 7.59 -2.98 30.40
N LEU A 89 6.88 -1.91 30.00
CA LEU A 89 5.53 -1.58 30.45
C LEU A 89 4.50 -2.65 30.07
N MET A 90 4.58 -3.16 28.86
CA MET A 90 3.73 -4.28 28.41
C MET A 90 3.96 -5.53 29.27
N SER A 91 5.21 -5.87 29.56
CA SER A 91 5.59 -7.10 30.26
C SER A 91 5.33 -7.03 31.77
N ASN A 92 5.50 -5.87 32.40
CA ASN A 92 5.49 -5.73 33.87
C ASN A 92 4.23 -5.03 34.40
N ARG A 93 3.56 -4.24 33.54
CA ARG A 93 2.38 -3.43 33.97
C ARG A 93 1.13 -3.75 33.17
N ASN A 94 1.21 -4.64 32.19
CA ASN A 94 0.10 -5.02 31.31
C ASN A 94 -0.58 -3.81 30.63
N ILE A 95 0.21 -2.77 30.29
CA ILE A 95 -0.27 -1.60 29.55
C ILE A 95 -0.26 -1.94 28.07
N ARG A 96 -1.33 -1.58 27.36
CA ARG A 96 -1.46 -1.77 25.90
C ARG A 96 -1.09 -0.50 25.15
N PHE A 97 -0.54 -0.66 23.95
CA PHE A 97 -0.10 0.46 23.15
C PHE A 97 -0.64 0.40 21.72
N VAL A 98 -1.04 1.56 21.18
CA VAL A 98 -1.11 1.78 19.74
C VAL A 98 0.09 2.64 19.36
N LEU A 99 1.02 2.03 18.64
CA LEU A 99 2.26 2.65 18.17
C LEU A 99 2.08 3.04 16.72
N CYS A 100 1.92 4.34 16.46
CA CYS A 100 1.61 4.86 15.12
C CYS A 100 2.87 5.42 14.46
N GLY A 101 2.99 5.20 13.14
CA GLY A 101 4.09 5.75 12.37
C GLY A 101 3.90 5.71 10.87
N SER A 102 4.70 6.52 10.16
CA SER A 102 4.71 6.54 8.70
C SER A 102 5.59 5.44 8.10
N SER A 103 6.57 4.93 8.84
CA SER A 103 7.54 3.94 8.36
C SER A 103 8.09 3.09 9.50
N ALA A 104 8.15 1.79 9.28
CA ALA A 104 8.85 0.86 10.17
C ALA A 104 10.38 0.82 9.94
N ARG A 105 10.87 1.42 8.85
CA ARG A 105 12.26 1.28 8.40
C ARG A 105 13.29 1.70 9.44
N LYS A 106 13.08 2.86 10.11
CA LYS A 106 13.99 3.33 11.17
C LYS A 106 14.08 2.35 12.33
N LEU A 107 12.93 1.81 12.75
CA LEU A 107 12.88 0.83 13.84
C LEU A 107 13.63 -0.45 13.47
N ILE A 108 13.42 -0.96 12.25
CA ILE A 108 14.11 -2.14 11.74
C ILE A 108 15.63 -1.90 11.67
N ARG A 109 16.08 -0.74 11.18
CA ARG A 109 17.51 -0.41 11.04
C ARG A 109 18.22 -0.21 12.38
N CYS A 110 17.52 0.34 13.37
CA CYS A 110 18.08 0.50 14.71
C CYS A 110 18.13 -0.81 15.50
N SER A 111 17.88 -1.96 14.84
CA SER A 111 17.79 -3.28 15.49
C SER A 111 16.80 -3.26 16.68
N ALA A 112 15.87 -2.29 16.67
CA ALA A 112 14.85 -2.22 17.68
C ALA A 112 14.02 -3.49 17.60
N ASN A 113 13.97 -4.22 18.71
CA ASN A 113 13.13 -5.40 18.81
C ASN A 113 11.67 -4.92 18.68
N LEU A 114 11.02 -5.22 17.56
CA LEU A 114 9.61 -4.86 17.33
C LEU A 114 8.70 -5.64 18.29
N LEU A 115 8.98 -5.49 19.60
CA LEU A 115 8.27 -6.07 20.74
C LEU A 115 8.18 -7.61 20.72
N GLY A 116 9.07 -8.28 19.98
CA GLY A 116 9.19 -9.75 19.98
C GLY A 116 7.90 -10.49 19.62
N GLY A 117 7.08 -9.92 18.74
CA GLY A 117 5.78 -10.50 18.34
C GLY A 117 4.62 -10.22 19.31
N ARG A 118 4.81 -9.38 20.33
CA ARG A 118 3.76 -8.99 21.29
C ARG A 118 2.85 -7.87 20.83
N ALA A 119 3.06 -7.33 19.64
CA ALA A 119 2.20 -6.33 19.05
C ALA A 119 1.76 -6.77 17.65
N LEU A 120 0.47 -6.65 17.40
CA LEU A 120 -0.11 -6.91 16.08
C LEU A 120 0.32 -5.83 15.10
N ARG A 121 0.34 -6.14 13.81
CA ARG A 121 0.68 -5.18 12.78
C ARG A 121 -0.55 -4.88 11.94
N SER A 122 -0.92 -3.60 11.89
CA SER A 122 -2.00 -3.09 11.05
C SER A 122 -1.45 -2.04 10.09
N ILE A 123 -1.88 -2.09 8.85
CA ILE A 123 -1.50 -1.12 7.82
C ILE A 123 -2.72 -0.30 7.43
N MET A 124 -2.57 1.03 7.44
CA MET A 124 -3.59 1.93 6.94
C MET A 124 -3.27 2.34 5.51
N TYR A 125 -4.06 1.84 4.60
CA TYR A 125 -3.97 2.16 3.17
C TYR A 125 -4.62 3.52 2.85
N PRO A 126 -4.44 4.09 1.65
CA PRO A 126 -5.31 5.15 1.14
C PRO A 126 -6.79 4.75 1.27
N LEU A 127 -7.72 5.63 0.93
CA LEU A 127 -9.13 5.26 0.89
C LEU A 127 -9.34 4.09 -0.06
N VAL A 128 -10.37 3.30 0.22
CA VAL A 128 -10.86 2.25 -0.67
C VAL A 128 -12.29 2.55 -1.10
N SER A 129 -12.72 1.96 -2.18
CA SER A 129 -14.05 2.22 -2.76
C SER A 129 -15.19 2.07 -1.75
N ALA A 130 -15.12 1.05 -0.89
CA ALA A 130 -16.12 0.78 0.14
C ALA A 130 -16.14 1.80 1.30
N GLU A 131 -15.13 2.66 1.44
CA GLU A 131 -15.09 3.74 2.44
C GLU A 131 -15.69 5.06 1.93
N ILE A 132 -16.05 5.13 0.64
CA ILE A 132 -16.47 6.35 -0.02
C ILE A 132 -17.94 6.23 -0.43
N PRO A 133 -18.85 6.96 0.23
CA PRO A 133 -20.22 7.04 -0.24
C PRO A 133 -20.28 7.60 -1.67
N ASN A 134 -21.06 6.95 -2.54
CA ASN A 134 -21.18 7.32 -3.96
C ASN A 134 -19.80 7.37 -4.65
N PHE A 135 -19.01 6.32 -4.49
CA PHE A 135 -17.69 6.21 -5.08
C PHE A 135 -17.72 6.44 -6.59
N ASP A 136 -16.83 7.31 -7.06
CA ASP A 136 -16.65 7.65 -8.47
C ASP A 136 -15.30 7.11 -8.96
N LEU A 137 -15.35 6.10 -9.81
CA LEU A 137 -14.19 5.42 -10.38
C LEU A 137 -13.30 6.37 -11.20
N ASN A 138 -13.90 7.23 -12.02
CA ASN A 138 -13.16 8.19 -12.84
C ASN A 138 -12.42 9.19 -11.96
N LYS A 139 -13.08 9.69 -10.93
CA LYS A 139 -12.47 10.59 -9.95
C LYS A 139 -11.32 9.91 -9.21
N ALA A 140 -11.47 8.65 -8.80
CA ALA A 140 -10.40 7.87 -8.16
C ALA A 140 -9.19 7.71 -9.08
N ILE A 141 -9.43 7.35 -10.35
CA ILE A 141 -8.38 7.21 -11.37
C ILE A 141 -7.60 8.51 -11.56
N HIS A 142 -8.26 9.66 -11.55
CA HIS A 142 -7.61 10.96 -11.79
C HIS A 142 -6.93 11.54 -10.55
N ASN A 143 -7.62 11.51 -9.41
CA ASN A 143 -7.20 12.21 -8.20
C ASN A 143 -6.37 11.35 -7.24
N GLY A 144 -6.44 10.02 -7.38
CA GLY A 144 -5.95 9.09 -6.36
C GLY A 144 -6.92 8.95 -5.18
N MET A 145 -6.52 8.12 -4.22
CA MET A 145 -7.34 7.68 -3.11
C MET A 145 -6.88 8.24 -1.75
N LEU A 146 -5.90 9.15 -1.73
CA LEU A 146 -5.55 9.85 -0.49
C LEU A 146 -6.72 10.75 -0.04
N PRO A 147 -7.14 10.71 1.24
CA PRO A 147 -8.35 11.40 1.73
C PRO A 147 -8.42 12.88 1.38
N ARG A 148 -7.27 13.58 1.41
CA ARG A 148 -7.20 15.00 1.08
C ARG A 148 -7.22 15.31 -0.42
N HIS A 149 -6.97 14.30 -1.27
CA HIS A 149 -6.86 14.46 -2.72
C HIS A 149 -8.14 14.04 -3.45
N TYR A 150 -8.76 12.94 -3.03
CA TYR A 150 -9.94 12.39 -3.69
C TYR A 150 -11.07 13.40 -3.90
N MET A 151 -11.42 14.19 -2.86
CA MET A 151 -12.58 15.11 -2.92
C MET A 151 -12.34 16.43 -3.64
N VAL A 152 -11.11 16.73 -4.04
CA VAL A 152 -10.76 18.04 -4.60
C VAL A 152 -10.99 18.06 -6.11
N GLN A 153 -11.46 19.19 -6.64
CA GLN A 153 -11.60 19.36 -8.09
C GLN A 153 -10.24 19.40 -8.81
N ASN A 154 -9.21 19.97 -8.17
CA ASN A 154 -7.85 20.00 -8.73
C ASN A 154 -6.82 19.58 -7.66
N PRO A 155 -6.42 18.31 -7.64
CA PRO A 155 -5.49 17.79 -6.65
C PRO A 155 -4.03 18.19 -6.90
N GLN A 156 -3.68 18.74 -8.07
CA GLN A 156 -2.30 18.97 -8.53
C GLN A 156 -1.45 19.75 -7.53
N ARG A 157 -1.97 20.87 -6.98
CA ARG A 157 -1.23 21.65 -5.96
C ARG A 157 -0.98 20.88 -4.68
N ARG A 158 -1.94 20.03 -4.26
CA ARG A 158 -1.80 19.21 -3.06
C ARG A 158 -0.84 18.07 -3.28
N LEU A 159 -0.89 17.43 -4.44
CA LEU A 159 0.06 16.40 -4.86
C LEU A 159 1.48 16.97 -4.99
N GLN A 160 1.60 18.20 -5.51
CA GLN A 160 2.89 18.91 -5.56
C GLN A 160 3.49 19.09 -4.18
N ALA A 161 2.73 19.61 -3.23
CA ALA A 161 3.19 19.76 -1.85
C ALA A 161 3.49 18.39 -1.20
N TYR A 162 2.65 17.40 -1.44
CA TYR A 162 2.86 16.05 -0.91
C TYR A 162 4.16 15.41 -1.43
N ILE A 163 4.43 15.51 -2.72
CA ILE A 163 5.61 14.89 -3.34
C ILE A 163 6.86 15.76 -3.11
N GLY A 164 6.75 17.09 -3.28
CA GLY A 164 7.87 18.02 -3.15
C GLY A 164 8.40 18.09 -1.72
N ASP A 165 7.51 18.30 -0.77
CA ASP A 165 7.90 18.55 0.62
C ASP A 165 8.03 17.22 1.38
N TYR A 166 6.96 16.41 1.34
CA TYR A 166 6.90 15.21 2.17
C TYR A 166 7.80 14.08 1.69
N LEU A 167 7.66 13.66 0.42
CA LEU A 167 8.47 12.53 -0.06
C LEU A 167 9.96 12.85 -0.03
N ASN A 168 10.34 14.07 -0.35
CA ASN A 168 11.72 14.50 -0.25
C ASN A 168 12.24 14.52 1.20
N GLU A 169 11.43 14.97 2.17
CA GLU A 169 11.81 14.95 3.59
C GLU A 169 11.91 13.53 4.16
N GLU A 170 10.92 12.68 3.91
CA GLU A 170 10.96 11.27 4.36
C GLU A 170 12.13 10.53 3.73
N ILE A 171 12.35 10.72 2.44
CA ILE A 171 13.45 10.11 1.73
C ILE A 171 14.80 10.64 2.23
N ARG A 172 14.92 11.94 2.50
CA ARG A 172 16.13 12.51 3.14
C ARG A 172 16.35 11.92 4.53
N ALA A 173 15.30 11.75 5.30
CA ALA A 173 15.37 11.17 6.64
C ALA A 173 15.70 9.66 6.62
N GLU A 174 15.22 8.94 5.61
CA GLU A 174 15.40 7.49 5.47
C GLU A 174 16.56 7.11 4.55
N ALA A 175 16.77 7.88 3.49
CA ALA A 175 17.91 7.72 2.64
C ALA A 175 19.10 8.43 3.27
N LEU A 176 20.00 7.69 3.85
CA LEU A 176 21.41 8.03 3.93
C LEU A 176 22.02 8.22 2.53
N SER A 177 21.19 8.48 1.53
CA SER A 177 21.55 8.63 0.14
C SER A 177 22.22 9.98 -0.02
N ARG A 178 23.51 9.94 -0.23
CA ARG A 178 24.38 11.08 -0.54
C ARG A 178 23.96 11.83 -1.82
N ASN A 179 22.95 11.33 -2.55
CA ASN A 179 22.51 11.89 -3.81
C ASN A 179 20.98 11.95 -3.93
N LEU A 180 20.40 13.01 -3.35
CA LEU A 180 18.97 13.29 -3.42
C LEU A 180 18.49 13.51 -4.87
N LEU A 181 19.32 14.08 -5.75
CA LEU A 181 18.96 14.31 -7.14
C LEU A 181 18.73 12.99 -7.89
N SER A 182 19.62 12.00 -7.69
CA SER A 182 19.44 10.68 -8.30
C SER A 182 18.19 9.97 -7.78
N PHE A 183 17.83 10.16 -6.51
CA PHE A 183 16.60 9.58 -5.96
C PHE A 183 15.35 10.26 -6.51
N THR A 184 15.34 11.59 -6.63
CA THR A 184 14.22 12.32 -7.25
C THR A 184 14.01 11.86 -8.69
N ARG A 185 15.10 11.75 -9.47
CA ARG A 185 15.05 11.22 -10.84
C ARG A 185 14.55 9.76 -10.86
N PHE A 186 15.02 8.94 -9.92
CA PHE A 186 14.54 7.56 -9.77
C PHE A 186 13.02 7.50 -9.54
N MET A 187 12.45 8.39 -8.74
CA MET A 187 11.00 8.41 -8.51
C MET A 187 10.19 8.66 -9.77
N GLU A 188 10.66 9.56 -10.66
CA GLU A 188 10.01 9.82 -11.94
C GLU A 188 10.11 8.60 -12.87
N ILE A 189 11.27 7.95 -12.92
CA ILE A 189 11.50 6.74 -13.72
C ILE A 189 10.69 5.56 -13.15
N ALA A 190 10.63 5.40 -11.83
CA ALA A 190 9.79 4.40 -11.19
C ALA A 190 8.30 4.61 -11.49
N ALA A 191 7.85 5.87 -11.63
CA ALA A 191 6.49 6.17 -12.07
C ALA A 191 6.24 5.76 -13.54
N GLN A 192 7.23 5.92 -14.42
CA GLN A 192 7.15 5.41 -15.80
C GLN A 192 7.06 3.88 -15.85
N CYS A 193 7.72 3.20 -14.92
CA CYS A 193 7.69 1.74 -14.79
C CYS A 193 6.53 1.23 -13.93
N ASN A 194 5.60 2.09 -13.51
CA ASN A 194 4.49 1.68 -12.66
C ASN A 194 3.56 0.69 -13.37
N GLY A 195 3.36 -0.49 -12.80
CA GLY A 195 2.62 -1.60 -13.42
C GLY A 195 3.45 -2.44 -14.38
N GLU A 196 4.72 -2.09 -14.63
CA GLU A 196 5.61 -2.80 -15.52
C GLU A 196 6.64 -3.64 -14.75
N MET A 197 7.22 -4.62 -15.43
CA MET A 197 8.30 -5.45 -14.88
C MET A 197 9.57 -4.62 -14.67
N ILE A 198 10.15 -4.73 -13.48
CA ILE A 198 11.37 -4.01 -13.12
C ILE A 198 12.59 -4.63 -13.79
N VAL A 199 13.28 -3.84 -14.60
CA VAL A 199 14.60 -4.15 -15.14
C VAL A 199 15.62 -3.21 -14.49
N TYR A 200 16.19 -3.62 -13.37
CA TYR A 200 17.09 -2.78 -12.55
C TYR A 200 18.25 -2.15 -13.34
N LYS A 201 18.79 -2.84 -14.34
CA LYS A 201 19.88 -2.32 -15.17
C LYS A 201 19.46 -1.12 -16.02
N ASN A 202 18.27 -1.15 -16.61
CA ASN A 202 17.77 -0.06 -17.45
C ASN A 202 17.51 1.18 -16.59
N ILE A 203 16.80 1.00 -15.47
CA ILE A 203 16.52 2.07 -14.51
C ILE A 203 17.82 2.68 -13.96
N ALA A 204 18.83 1.85 -13.69
CA ALA A 204 20.13 2.30 -13.21
C ALA A 204 20.84 3.20 -14.22
N GLN A 205 20.79 2.84 -15.50
CA GLN A 205 21.33 3.64 -16.59
C GLN A 205 20.63 5.00 -16.69
N ASP A 206 19.29 5.00 -16.62
CA ASP A 206 18.49 6.22 -16.70
C ASP A 206 18.69 7.14 -15.48
N CYS A 207 18.91 6.55 -14.29
CA CYS A 207 19.17 7.31 -13.05
C CYS A 207 20.63 7.76 -12.89
N GLY A 208 21.56 7.21 -13.65
CA GLY A 208 23.00 7.46 -13.50
C GLY A 208 23.58 6.87 -12.21
N VAL A 209 23.07 5.70 -11.76
CA VAL A 209 23.49 5.01 -10.54
C VAL A 209 23.71 3.51 -10.80
N SER A 210 24.20 2.75 -9.83
CA SER A 210 24.35 1.30 -9.96
C SER A 210 23.00 0.56 -9.85
N ALA A 211 22.90 -0.64 -10.44
CA ALA A 211 21.71 -1.48 -10.31
C ALA A 211 21.43 -1.87 -8.85
N ASN A 212 22.45 -2.00 -8.01
CA ASN A 212 22.29 -2.24 -6.58
C ASN A 212 21.68 -1.03 -5.88
N THR A 213 22.09 0.20 -6.25
CA THR A 213 21.49 1.43 -5.74
C THR A 213 19.99 1.52 -6.09
N VAL A 214 19.61 1.11 -7.30
CA VAL A 214 18.19 1.07 -7.70
C VAL A 214 17.41 0.07 -6.87
N LYS A 215 17.96 -1.12 -6.60
CA LYS A 215 17.33 -2.09 -5.70
C LYS A 215 17.10 -1.51 -4.30
N GLU A 216 18.10 -0.82 -3.76
CA GLU A 216 17.97 -0.13 -2.46
C GLU A 216 16.89 0.97 -2.51
N TYR A 217 16.77 1.69 -3.61
CA TYR A 217 15.74 2.71 -3.78
C TYR A 217 14.34 2.11 -3.79
N PHE A 218 14.10 1.00 -4.51
CA PHE A 218 12.82 0.28 -4.42
C PHE A 218 12.54 -0.26 -3.03
N LEU A 219 13.55 -0.81 -2.34
CA LEU A 219 13.41 -1.25 -0.96
C LEU A 219 13.05 -0.10 -0.02
N ILE A 220 13.57 1.11 -0.26
CA ILE A 220 13.16 2.31 0.48
C ILE A 220 11.67 2.58 0.25
N LEU A 221 11.20 2.62 -1.02
CA LEU A 221 9.79 2.86 -1.32
C LEU A 221 8.87 1.82 -0.67
N GLU A 222 9.26 0.55 -0.68
CA GLU A 222 8.50 -0.54 -0.06
C GLU A 222 8.46 -0.40 1.48
N GLN A 223 9.62 -0.23 2.13
CA GLN A 223 9.72 -0.11 3.58
C GLN A 223 9.08 1.17 4.14
N THR A 224 8.96 2.22 3.33
CA THR A 224 8.24 3.45 3.67
C THR A 224 6.77 3.42 3.23
N MET A 225 6.29 2.30 2.72
CA MET A 225 4.90 2.09 2.25
C MET A 225 4.46 3.06 1.13
N ILE A 226 5.42 3.53 0.35
CA ILE A 226 5.18 4.40 -0.81
C ILE A 226 4.99 3.58 -2.09
N GLY A 227 5.30 2.29 -2.06
CA GLY A 227 5.10 1.39 -3.18
C GLY A 227 5.13 -0.08 -2.79
N TYR A 228 4.73 -0.91 -3.73
CA TYR A 228 4.62 -2.36 -3.60
C TYR A 228 5.35 -3.06 -4.72
N LEU A 229 6.13 -4.08 -4.39
CA LEU A 229 6.71 -5.00 -5.35
C LEU A 229 5.82 -6.24 -5.45
N ILE A 230 5.20 -6.45 -6.60
CA ILE A 230 4.36 -7.61 -6.87
C ILE A 230 5.20 -8.67 -7.59
N PRO A 231 5.52 -9.80 -6.95
CA PRO A 231 6.37 -10.83 -7.53
C PRO A 231 5.68 -11.57 -8.69
N GLY A 232 6.48 -12.09 -9.61
CA GLY A 232 5.98 -12.97 -10.65
C GLY A 232 5.57 -14.32 -10.07
N PHE A 233 4.44 -14.85 -10.51
CA PHE A 233 3.98 -16.21 -10.20
C PHE A 233 4.77 -17.22 -11.04
N THR A 234 5.63 -18.01 -10.40
CA THR A 234 6.59 -18.90 -11.06
C THR A 234 6.27 -20.39 -10.89
N ALA A 235 5.23 -20.73 -10.13
CA ALA A 235 4.84 -22.12 -9.87
C ALA A 235 4.06 -22.72 -11.06
N THR A 236 4.65 -22.69 -12.27
CA THR A 236 4.04 -23.24 -13.50
C THR A 236 4.90 -24.37 -14.06
N ALA A 237 4.26 -25.43 -14.58
CA ALA A 237 4.93 -26.62 -15.05
C ALA A 237 5.14 -26.62 -16.59
N LYS A 238 4.22 -26.04 -17.35
CA LYS A 238 4.20 -26.13 -18.82
C LYS A 238 4.92 -24.94 -19.49
N ARG A 239 4.90 -23.75 -18.86
CA ARG A 239 5.43 -22.54 -19.46
C ARG A 239 6.47 -21.88 -18.55
N LYS A 240 7.55 -21.40 -19.15
CA LYS A 240 8.57 -20.65 -18.41
C LYS A 240 8.02 -19.28 -18.01
N ALA A 241 7.71 -19.12 -16.73
CA ALA A 241 7.27 -17.86 -16.16
C ALA A 241 8.44 -16.91 -15.87
N ILE A 242 8.16 -15.61 -15.89
CA ILE A 242 9.11 -14.55 -15.57
C ILE A 242 9.01 -14.20 -14.08
N SER A 243 10.16 -14.11 -13.40
CA SER A 243 10.24 -13.87 -11.96
C SER A 243 10.48 -12.40 -11.58
N ALA A 244 10.80 -11.52 -12.56
CA ALA A 244 11.01 -10.10 -12.27
C ALA A 244 9.76 -9.49 -11.64
N PRO A 245 9.85 -8.70 -10.56
CA PRO A 245 8.67 -8.10 -9.94
C PRO A 245 8.12 -6.94 -10.80
N LYS A 246 6.81 -6.69 -10.67
CA LYS A 246 6.19 -5.41 -11.06
C LYS A 246 6.20 -4.46 -9.87
N PHE A 247 6.28 -3.15 -10.15
CA PHE A 247 6.20 -2.12 -9.11
C PHE A 247 4.94 -1.30 -9.28
N TYR A 248 4.26 -1.02 -8.17
CA TYR A 248 3.15 -0.08 -8.10
C TYR A 248 3.38 0.92 -6.97
N TYR A 249 3.20 2.20 -7.24
CA TYR A 249 3.08 3.18 -6.17
C TYR A 249 1.85 2.90 -5.30
N PHE A 250 1.87 3.38 -4.07
CA PHE A 250 0.77 3.14 -3.12
C PHE A 250 -0.53 3.89 -3.46
N ASP A 251 -0.49 4.85 -4.36
CA ASP A 251 -1.63 5.67 -4.78
C ASP A 251 -1.48 6.11 -6.24
N VAL A 252 -2.53 5.90 -7.04
CA VAL A 252 -2.54 6.21 -8.47
C VAL A 252 -2.38 7.71 -8.76
N GLY A 253 -2.86 8.59 -7.87
CA GLY A 253 -2.71 10.04 -8.00
C GLY A 253 -1.25 10.49 -7.95
N ILE A 254 -0.41 9.79 -7.20
CA ILE A 254 1.04 10.06 -7.15
C ILE A 254 1.69 9.82 -8.52
N VAL A 255 1.35 8.69 -9.16
CA VAL A 255 1.85 8.36 -10.51
C VAL A 255 1.40 9.41 -11.53
N ASN A 256 0.12 9.79 -11.48
CA ASN A 256 -0.43 10.79 -12.40
C ASN A 256 0.29 12.14 -12.26
N TYR A 257 0.60 12.55 -11.03
CA TYR A 257 1.36 13.78 -10.79
C TYR A 257 2.80 13.67 -11.31
N LEU A 258 3.53 12.61 -10.95
CA LEU A 258 4.92 12.41 -11.38
C LEU A 258 5.06 12.37 -12.90
N LEU A 259 4.08 11.79 -13.60
CA LEU A 259 4.04 11.69 -15.07
C LEU A 259 3.30 12.86 -15.74
N LYS A 260 2.87 13.88 -14.97
CA LYS A 260 2.16 15.06 -15.47
C LYS A 260 0.91 14.72 -16.29
N ARG A 261 0.20 13.64 -15.90
CA ARG A 261 -1.04 13.21 -16.53
C ARG A 261 -2.19 14.09 -16.05
N SER A 262 -2.69 14.97 -16.90
CA SER A 262 -3.77 15.91 -16.55
C SER A 262 -5.15 15.48 -17.10
N ASN A 263 -5.16 14.78 -18.23
CA ASN A 263 -6.39 14.36 -18.91
C ASN A 263 -6.22 12.94 -19.43
N MET A 264 -6.85 11.99 -18.75
CA MET A 264 -6.84 10.57 -19.16
C MET A 264 -8.24 10.21 -19.64
N ALA A 265 -8.45 10.22 -20.96
CA ALA A 265 -9.73 9.78 -21.53
C ALA A 265 -9.83 8.26 -21.48
N GLN A 266 -11.02 7.76 -21.18
CA GLN A 266 -11.32 6.34 -21.29
C GLN A 266 -10.97 5.81 -22.69
N GLY A 267 -10.41 4.61 -22.77
CA GLY A 267 -9.92 4.01 -24.01
C GLY A 267 -8.48 4.37 -24.38
N THR A 268 -7.82 5.27 -23.62
CA THR A 268 -6.40 5.52 -23.80
C THR A 268 -5.55 4.54 -22.99
N GLU A 269 -4.32 4.31 -23.41
CA GLU A 269 -3.35 3.47 -22.71
C GLU A 269 -3.08 3.99 -21.29
N THR A 270 -2.93 5.32 -21.14
CA THR A 270 -2.71 5.96 -19.83
C THR A 270 -3.87 5.72 -18.87
N PHE A 271 -5.11 5.76 -19.35
CA PHE A 271 -6.29 5.39 -18.55
C PHE A 271 -6.25 3.90 -18.18
N GLY A 272 -5.87 3.03 -19.12
CA GLY A 272 -5.74 1.59 -18.85
C GLY A 272 -4.75 1.28 -17.75
N HIS A 273 -3.57 1.89 -17.76
CA HIS A 273 -2.57 1.75 -16.69
C HIS A 273 -3.06 2.27 -15.33
N ALA A 274 -3.75 3.42 -15.31
CA ALA A 274 -4.29 3.98 -14.07
C ALA A 274 -5.47 3.14 -13.54
N PHE A 275 -6.30 2.57 -14.40
CA PHE A 275 -7.36 1.65 -14.08
C PHE A 275 -6.82 0.35 -13.44
N GLU A 276 -5.83 -0.28 -14.07
CA GLU A 276 -5.17 -1.46 -13.50
C GLU A 276 -4.56 -1.15 -12.14
N HIS A 277 -3.83 -0.02 -12.03
CA HIS A 277 -3.20 0.38 -10.77
C HIS A 277 -4.23 0.55 -9.64
N LEU A 278 -5.33 1.24 -9.89
CA LEU A 278 -6.40 1.44 -8.90
C LEU A 278 -6.96 0.09 -8.41
N LEU A 279 -7.22 -0.85 -9.32
CA LEU A 279 -7.76 -2.16 -8.96
C LEU A 279 -6.75 -3.02 -8.18
N ILE A 280 -5.46 -2.97 -8.54
CA ILE A 280 -4.38 -3.60 -7.75
C ILE A 280 -4.31 -2.99 -6.34
N GLN A 281 -4.41 -1.66 -6.22
CA GLN A 281 -4.42 -0.96 -4.93
C GLN A 281 -5.59 -1.41 -4.05
N GLU A 282 -6.79 -1.58 -4.61
CA GLU A 282 -7.98 -2.10 -3.91
C GLU A 282 -7.75 -3.52 -3.40
N ILE A 283 -7.18 -4.41 -4.24
CA ILE A 283 -6.89 -5.79 -3.85
C ILE A 283 -5.82 -5.85 -2.74
N ILE A 284 -4.75 -5.05 -2.84
CA ILE A 284 -3.73 -4.97 -1.79
C ILE A 284 -4.35 -4.53 -0.46
N ALA A 285 -5.18 -3.50 -0.49
CA ALA A 285 -5.85 -3.01 0.71
C ALA A 285 -6.84 -4.04 1.27
N TYR A 286 -7.59 -4.73 0.41
CA TYR A 286 -8.50 -5.82 0.81
C TYR A 286 -7.77 -6.95 1.54
N ILE A 287 -6.67 -7.45 0.96
CA ILE A 287 -5.84 -8.51 1.57
C ILE A 287 -5.31 -8.03 2.93
N GLY A 288 -4.80 -6.80 3.00
CA GLY A 288 -4.25 -6.24 4.23
C GLY A 288 -5.29 -6.01 5.33
N TYR A 289 -6.47 -5.49 5.02
CA TYR A 289 -7.53 -5.23 6.00
C TYR A 289 -8.22 -6.49 6.51
N ASN A 290 -8.21 -7.57 5.72
CA ASN A 290 -8.76 -8.86 6.16
C ASN A 290 -7.69 -9.76 6.82
N TYR A 291 -6.46 -9.26 7.03
CA TYR A 291 -5.34 -10.02 7.58
C TYR A 291 -5.15 -11.38 6.88
N SER A 292 -5.38 -11.38 5.57
CA SER A 292 -5.31 -12.58 4.76
C SER A 292 -3.85 -12.93 4.43
N ASP A 293 -3.47 -14.19 4.55
CA ASP A 293 -2.18 -14.72 4.12
C ASP A 293 -2.07 -14.91 2.60
N GLU A 294 -3.11 -14.49 1.86
CA GLU A 294 -3.14 -14.63 0.41
C GLU A 294 -2.07 -13.78 -0.26
N LYS A 295 -1.29 -14.41 -1.11
CA LYS A 295 -0.24 -13.73 -1.86
C LYS A 295 -0.82 -13.17 -3.16
N LEU A 296 -0.59 -11.89 -3.37
CA LEU A 296 -0.80 -11.23 -4.65
C LEU A 296 0.45 -11.37 -5.50
N THR A 297 0.28 -11.91 -6.70
CA THR A 297 1.34 -12.07 -7.71
C THR A 297 0.78 -11.70 -9.09
N TYR A 298 1.61 -11.59 -10.11
CA TYR A 298 1.19 -11.53 -11.51
C TYR A 298 1.79 -12.70 -12.27
N TRP A 299 1.26 -13.04 -13.43
CA TRP A 299 1.83 -14.09 -14.25
C TRP A 299 2.18 -13.56 -15.64
N ARG A 300 3.41 -13.84 -16.08
CA ARG A 300 3.86 -13.57 -17.45
C ARG A 300 4.81 -14.65 -17.91
N THR A 301 4.65 -15.07 -19.17
CA THR A 301 5.51 -16.07 -19.78
C THR A 301 6.51 -15.45 -20.75
N SER A 302 7.59 -16.17 -21.02
CA SER A 302 8.56 -15.79 -22.07
C SER A 302 7.95 -15.78 -23.48
N SER A 303 6.81 -16.44 -23.69
CA SER A 303 6.04 -16.46 -24.94
C SER A 303 5.01 -15.34 -25.05
N GLY A 304 4.93 -14.41 -24.08
CA GLY A 304 4.11 -13.19 -24.15
C GLY A 304 2.69 -13.31 -23.59
N TYR A 305 2.30 -14.45 -22.99
CA TYR A 305 1.04 -14.50 -22.23
C TYR A 305 1.20 -13.77 -20.90
N GLU A 306 0.18 -13.04 -20.49
CA GLU A 306 0.16 -12.28 -19.24
C GLU A 306 -1.22 -12.36 -18.59
N VAL A 307 -1.21 -12.37 -17.23
CA VAL A 307 -2.38 -12.17 -16.36
C VAL A 307 -1.99 -11.15 -15.30
N SER A 308 -2.77 -10.08 -15.17
CA SER A 308 -2.46 -8.92 -14.33
C SER A 308 -2.34 -9.27 -12.85
N CYS A 309 -3.15 -10.23 -12.36
CA CYS A 309 -3.23 -10.56 -10.94
C CYS A 309 -3.53 -12.06 -10.74
N ILE A 310 -2.73 -12.71 -9.90
CA ILE A 310 -2.94 -14.08 -9.42
C ILE A 310 -3.00 -14.07 -7.91
N ILE A 311 -4.03 -14.67 -7.33
CA ILE A 311 -4.26 -14.72 -5.88
C ILE A 311 -4.37 -16.18 -5.43
N GLY A 312 -3.90 -16.45 -4.22
CA GLY A 312 -4.11 -17.73 -3.54
C GLY A 312 -3.44 -18.92 -4.22
N ASN A 313 -2.15 -18.78 -4.56
CA ASN A 313 -1.36 -19.85 -5.18
C ASN A 313 -1.97 -20.39 -6.50
N GLY A 314 -2.54 -19.51 -7.33
CA GLY A 314 -3.14 -19.87 -8.61
C GLY A 314 -4.64 -20.13 -8.55
N ARG A 315 -5.30 -19.94 -7.42
CA ARG A 315 -6.73 -20.19 -7.25
C ARG A 315 -7.61 -19.19 -8.02
N ILE A 316 -7.18 -17.93 -8.09
CA ILE A 316 -7.91 -16.86 -8.77
C ILE A 316 -6.94 -16.13 -9.71
N ALA A 317 -7.37 -15.96 -10.96
CA ALA A 317 -6.64 -15.25 -12.00
C ALA A 317 -7.50 -14.09 -12.53
N ILE A 318 -7.00 -12.87 -12.44
CA ILE A 318 -7.74 -11.66 -12.78
C ILE A 318 -6.97 -10.87 -13.83
N GLU A 319 -7.65 -10.46 -14.88
CA GLU A 319 -7.15 -9.58 -15.93
C GLU A 319 -7.92 -8.25 -15.88
N PHE A 320 -7.22 -7.12 -16.03
CA PHE A 320 -7.84 -5.80 -16.04
C PHE A 320 -7.83 -5.21 -17.45
N LYS A 321 -8.98 -4.75 -17.92
CA LYS A 321 -9.15 -4.14 -19.25
C LYS A 321 -10.10 -2.97 -19.18
N SER A 322 -9.60 -1.76 -19.44
CA SER A 322 -10.40 -0.53 -19.43
C SER A 322 -11.31 -0.35 -20.66
N CYS A 323 -11.70 -1.43 -21.31
CA CYS A 323 -12.59 -1.39 -22.47
C CYS A 323 -14.07 -1.54 -22.07
N ASP A 324 -14.97 -0.98 -22.87
CA ASP A 324 -16.41 -1.04 -22.67
C ASP A 324 -17.03 -2.40 -23.04
N GLU A 325 -16.29 -3.22 -23.77
CA GLU A 325 -16.69 -4.57 -24.17
C GLU A 325 -15.48 -5.52 -24.21
N VAL A 326 -15.51 -6.54 -23.39
CA VAL A 326 -14.51 -7.60 -23.40
C VAL A 326 -14.73 -8.53 -24.60
N LYS A 327 -13.66 -8.80 -25.37
CA LYS A 327 -13.62 -9.70 -26.52
C LYS A 327 -12.69 -10.88 -26.24
N SER A 328 -12.82 -11.98 -27.00
CA SER A 328 -12.04 -13.22 -26.82
C SER A 328 -10.52 -13.00 -26.82
N ARG A 329 -10.01 -11.98 -27.52
CA ARG A 329 -8.59 -11.61 -27.47
C ARG A 329 -8.11 -11.19 -26.09
N HIS A 330 -8.99 -10.64 -25.24
CA HIS A 330 -8.67 -10.16 -23.91
C HIS A 330 -8.58 -11.27 -22.84
N THR A 331 -9.06 -12.49 -23.18
CA THR A 331 -9.02 -13.65 -22.28
C THR A 331 -7.89 -14.62 -22.58
N LYS A 332 -7.04 -14.35 -23.58
CA LYS A 332 -5.98 -15.27 -24.03
C LYS A 332 -5.00 -15.63 -22.91
N GLY A 333 -4.59 -14.64 -22.09
CA GLY A 333 -3.71 -14.86 -20.94
C GLY A 333 -4.35 -15.78 -19.90
N LEU A 334 -5.61 -15.50 -19.54
CA LEU A 334 -6.37 -16.30 -18.59
C LEU A 334 -6.54 -17.75 -19.05
N LYS A 335 -6.87 -17.96 -20.34
CA LYS A 335 -6.99 -19.31 -20.89
C LYS A 335 -5.66 -20.07 -20.91
N ALA A 336 -4.57 -19.38 -21.22
CA ALA A 336 -3.24 -19.95 -21.14
C ALA A 336 -2.83 -20.29 -19.69
N PHE A 337 -3.28 -19.49 -18.72
CA PHE A 337 -3.08 -19.78 -17.30
C PHE A 337 -3.93 -20.98 -16.85
N GLN A 338 -5.17 -21.11 -17.34
CA GLN A 338 -6.05 -22.24 -17.02
C GLN A 338 -5.44 -23.58 -17.44
N GLU A 339 -4.63 -23.63 -18.50
CA GLU A 339 -3.92 -24.86 -18.88
C GLU A 339 -2.89 -25.30 -17.82
N GLU A 340 -2.34 -24.34 -17.04
CA GLU A 340 -1.46 -24.64 -15.90
C GLU A 340 -2.26 -24.96 -14.63
N TYR A 341 -3.37 -24.23 -14.42
CA TYR A 341 -4.25 -24.29 -13.25
C TYR A 341 -5.71 -24.47 -13.67
N PRO A 342 -6.15 -25.70 -13.99
CA PRO A 342 -7.51 -25.98 -14.51
C PRO A 342 -8.64 -25.59 -13.56
N GLN A 343 -8.37 -25.50 -12.25
CA GLN A 343 -9.36 -25.13 -11.23
C GLN A 343 -9.35 -23.63 -10.89
N ALA A 344 -8.54 -22.84 -11.59
CA ALA A 344 -8.48 -21.42 -11.35
C ALA A 344 -9.81 -20.74 -11.73
N ARG A 345 -10.32 -19.89 -10.85
CA ARG A 345 -11.41 -18.96 -11.16
C ARG A 345 -10.86 -17.84 -12.04
N LEU A 346 -11.43 -17.69 -13.24
CA LEU A 346 -10.97 -16.74 -14.24
C LEU A 346 -11.87 -15.51 -14.28
N ILE A 347 -11.31 -14.33 -14.07
CA ILE A 347 -12.04 -13.07 -14.00
C ILE A 347 -11.40 -12.04 -14.94
N VAL A 348 -12.23 -11.34 -15.72
CA VAL A 348 -11.87 -10.07 -16.36
C VAL A 348 -12.64 -8.96 -15.69
N VAL A 349 -11.95 -7.93 -15.20
CA VAL A 349 -12.59 -6.71 -14.72
C VAL A 349 -12.46 -5.63 -15.79
N SER A 350 -13.58 -5.02 -16.15
CA SER A 350 -13.66 -4.11 -17.30
C SER A 350 -14.63 -2.96 -17.07
N MET A 351 -14.82 -2.13 -18.10
CA MET A 351 -15.87 -1.11 -18.16
C MET A 351 -17.14 -1.61 -18.83
N ASP A 352 -17.31 -2.94 -19.00
CA ASP A 352 -18.58 -3.55 -19.45
C ASP A 352 -19.75 -3.07 -18.59
N LYS A 353 -20.94 -2.99 -19.18
CA LYS A 353 -22.14 -2.51 -18.47
C LYS A 353 -22.74 -3.55 -17.53
N TYR A 354 -22.57 -4.83 -17.86
CA TYR A 354 -23.23 -5.93 -17.17
C TYR A 354 -22.26 -7.08 -16.93
N LYS A 355 -22.41 -7.72 -15.78
CA LYS A 355 -21.72 -8.97 -15.47
C LYS A 355 -22.21 -10.07 -16.42
N ARG A 356 -21.28 -10.85 -16.96
CA ARG A 356 -21.55 -11.97 -17.87
C ARG A 356 -20.43 -13.00 -17.82
N VAL A 357 -20.69 -14.16 -18.41
CA VAL A 357 -19.68 -15.22 -18.55
C VAL A 357 -19.39 -15.43 -20.03
N MET A 358 -18.13 -15.57 -20.38
CA MET A 358 -17.67 -15.87 -21.74
C MET A 358 -16.66 -17.02 -21.71
N SER A 359 -17.05 -18.22 -22.15
CA SER A 359 -16.16 -19.40 -22.19
C SER A 359 -15.40 -19.61 -20.86
N ASP A 360 -16.13 -19.78 -19.77
CA ASP A 360 -15.63 -20.01 -18.39
C ASP A 360 -14.89 -18.83 -17.72
N VAL A 361 -14.87 -17.68 -18.38
CA VAL A 361 -14.32 -16.45 -17.82
C VAL A 361 -15.46 -15.56 -17.36
N GLU A 362 -15.46 -15.19 -16.09
CA GLU A 362 -16.40 -14.21 -15.54
C GLU A 362 -15.94 -12.79 -15.93
N ILE A 363 -16.83 -12.02 -16.52
CA ILE A 363 -16.58 -10.61 -16.88
C ILE A 363 -17.37 -9.75 -15.93
N PHE A 364 -16.65 -8.91 -15.18
CA PHE A 364 -17.21 -8.02 -14.19
C PHE A 364 -17.09 -6.55 -14.64
N PRO A 365 -18.17 -5.78 -14.57
CA PRO A 365 -18.06 -4.33 -14.46
C PRO A 365 -17.21 -3.94 -13.25
N ALA A 366 -16.33 -2.96 -13.40
CA ALA A 366 -15.39 -2.57 -12.33
C ALA A 366 -16.10 -2.21 -11.01
N MET A 367 -17.22 -1.50 -11.07
CA MET A 367 -17.98 -1.12 -9.88
C MET A 367 -18.58 -2.32 -9.16
N GLU A 368 -19.09 -3.31 -9.91
CA GLU A 368 -19.63 -4.54 -9.36
C GLU A 368 -18.53 -5.42 -8.77
N PHE A 369 -17.38 -5.50 -9.46
CA PHE A 369 -16.20 -6.19 -8.94
C PHE A 369 -15.75 -5.61 -7.59
N LEU A 370 -15.64 -4.28 -7.47
CA LEU A 370 -15.26 -3.61 -6.24
C LEU A 370 -16.26 -3.89 -5.12
N SER A 371 -17.57 -3.84 -5.40
CA SER A 371 -18.59 -4.19 -4.42
C SER A 371 -18.46 -5.64 -3.95
N GLU A 372 -18.36 -6.60 -4.89
CA GLU A 372 -18.23 -8.02 -4.55
C GLU A 372 -16.89 -8.34 -3.87
N LEU A 373 -15.80 -7.61 -4.17
CA LEU A 373 -14.53 -7.73 -3.48
C LEU A 373 -14.70 -7.41 -1.98
N TRP A 374 -15.28 -6.25 -1.66
CA TRP A 374 -15.48 -5.84 -0.27
C TRP A 374 -16.59 -6.62 0.46
N ASP A 375 -17.51 -7.24 -0.28
CA ASP A 375 -18.49 -8.21 0.25
C ASP A 375 -17.91 -9.62 0.47
N ARG A 376 -16.59 -9.83 0.25
CA ARG A 376 -15.89 -11.13 0.40
C ARG A 376 -16.41 -12.23 -0.54
N LYS A 377 -16.85 -11.87 -1.76
CA LYS A 377 -17.35 -12.81 -2.75
C LYS A 377 -16.31 -13.17 -3.83
N ILE A 378 -15.19 -12.42 -3.87
CA ILE A 378 -14.13 -12.62 -4.86
C ILE A 378 -12.98 -13.43 -4.27
N ILE A 379 -12.45 -13.02 -3.10
CA ILE A 379 -11.28 -13.61 -2.43
C ILE A 379 -11.71 -14.21 -1.10
#